data_66de55d805960efa600b3088ef50a028
#
_entry.id   66de55d805960efa600b3088ef50a028
#
_cell.length_a   1.000
_cell.length_b   1.000
_cell.length_c   1.000
_cell.angle_alpha   90.00
_cell.angle_beta   90.00
_cell.angle_gamma   90.00
#
_symmetry.space_group_name_H-M   'P 1'
#
loop_
_entity.id
_entity.type
_entity.pdbx_description
1 polymer ?
#
loop_
_entity_poly.entity_id
_entity_poly.type
_entity_poly.pdbx_seq_one_letter_code
_entity_poly.pdbx_strand_id
1 'polypeptide(L)'
;SQGLAIDADTVKQLQNINFGGHPVFKNAVHTVNVPEHHQGLVYIDNVQQPPLTQGRYHYWLVNQTVGSQVADLRLQTCEVSGQELLTEDKVTVRANVVCNYRITDAPKWFAQHQSPEEYLYRELQFAIRALIGSKSMDTLLADKQGLDTELTALIRAKVPQGAEIDSAGVKDIILPGEIRSILTRVVEAEKSAQANNIRRREETAATRSLLNTARVMEENPTALRLKELETLEKVTEKIDKISVYGGLDGVLKGLINIQQPK
;
A
#
# COMPACT_ATOMS: atom_id res chain seq x y z
N SER A 1 18.99 -48.36 3.82
CA SER A 1 20.15 -48.13 4.71
C SER A 1 19.81 -46.92 5.58
N GLN A 2 19.61 -47.18 6.87
CA GLN A 2 19.48 -46.12 7.87
C GLN A 2 20.84 -45.42 7.97
N GLY A 3 20.92 -44.15 7.59
CA GLY A 3 22.14 -43.37 7.81
C GLY A 3 22.51 -43.41 9.29
N LEU A 4 23.79 -43.56 9.58
CA LEU A 4 24.32 -43.55 10.94
C LEU A 4 24.17 -42.14 11.54
N ALA A 5 22.99 -41.86 12.12
CA ALA A 5 22.80 -40.69 12.95
C ALA A 5 23.56 -40.87 14.26
N ILE A 6 24.27 -39.84 14.70
CA ILE A 6 24.98 -39.85 15.98
C ILE A 6 24.00 -39.35 17.06
N ASP A 7 23.86 -40.13 18.15
CA ASP A 7 23.05 -39.66 19.27
C ASP A 7 23.70 -38.46 19.99
N ALA A 8 22.87 -37.66 20.67
CA ALA A 8 23.33 -36.44 21.34
C ALA A 8 24.34 -36.72 22.49
N ASP A 9 24.30 -37.90 23.12
CA ASP A 9 25.20 -38.25 24.20
C ASP A 9 26.57 -38.66 23.65
N THR A 10 26.61 -39.40 22.54
CA THR A 10 27.85 -39.70 21.81
C THR A 10 28.51 -38.38 21.33
N VAL A 11 27.76 -37.42 20.87
CA VAL A 11 28.30 -36.09 20.46
C VAL A 11 28.89 -35.34 21.64
N LYS A 12 28.24 -35.34 22.83
CA LYS A 12 28.79 -34.73 24.04
C LYS A 12 30.08 -35.40 24.49
N GLN A 13 30.13 -36.72 24.42
CA GLN A 13 31.35 -37.48 24.72
C GLN A 13 32.48 -37.14 23.72
N LEU A 14 32.18 -37.07 22.46
CA LEU A 14 33.13 -36.64 21.40
C LEU A 14 33.60 -35.19 21.56
N GLN A 15 32.75 -34.27 21.97
CA GLN A 15 33.11 -32.87 22.25
C GLN A 15 34.05 -32.75 23.46
N ASN A 16 33.87 -33.59 24.48
CA ASN A 16 34.76 -33.66 25.66
C ASN A 16 36.16 -34.18 25.34
N ILE A 17 36.34 -34.93 24.25
CA ILE A 17 37.66 -35.49 23.83
C ILE A 17 38.42 -34.48 22.92
N ASN A 18 38.03 -33.22 22.86
CA ASN A 18 38.72 -32.17 22.10
C ASN A 18 38.97 -32.49 20.62
N PHE A 19 38.05 -33.24 19.99
CA PHE A 19 38.09 -33.56 18.57
C PHE A 19 37.98 -32.30 17.68
N GLY A 20 37.52 -31.18 18.23
CA GLY A 20 37.36 -29.92 17.50
C GLY A 20 38.65 -29.27 17.00
N GLY A 21 39.83 -29.75 17.47
CA GLY A 21 41.15 -29.29 17.04
C GLY A 21 41.83 -30.19 16.02
N HIS A 22 41.35 -31.39 15.78
CA HIS A 22 42.03 -32.31 14.87
C HIS A 22 41.44 -32.22 13.47
N PRO A 23 42.23 -31.85 12.43
CA PRO A 23 41.73 -31.58 11.08
C PRO A 23 40.97 -32.76 10.44
N VAL A 24 41.26 -34.00 10.84
CA VAL A 24 40.61 -35.21 10.34
C VAL A 24 39.15 -35.31 10.79
N PHE A 25 38.81 -34.88 12.01
CA PHE A 25 37.45 -34.99 12.53
C PHE A 25 36.56 -33.83 12.20
N LYS A 26 37.13 -32.66 11.93
CA LYS A 26 36.37 -31.45 11.51
C LYS A 26 35.56 -31.67 10.23
N ASN A 27 36.07 -32.57 9.37
CA ASN A 27 35.44 -32.93 8.10
C ASN A 27 34.70 -34.28 8.15
N ALA A 28 34.64 -34.95 9.30
CA ALA A 28 34.00 -36.26 9.42
C ALA A 28 32.54 -36.19 9.84
N VAL A 29 32.06 -35.05 10.30
CA VAL A 29 30.69 -34.86 10.82
C VAL A 29 30.02 -33.68 10.16
N HIS A 30 28.87 -33.93 9.54
CA HIS A 30 27.96 -32.87 9.07
C HIS A 30 26.97 -32.52 10.18
N THR A 31 26.91 -31.23 10.56
CA THR A 31 25.99 -30.76 11.61
C THR A 31 24.88 -29.93 10.99
N VAL A 32 23.65 -30.35 11.24
CA VAL A 32 22.44 -29.62 10.85
C VAL A 32 21.84 -28.99 12.09
N ASN A 33 21.77 -27.69 12.12
CA ASN A 33 21.09 -26.92 13.16
C ASN A 33 19.74 -26.44 12.61
N VAL A 34 18.64 -26.90 13.18
CA VAL A 34 17.29 -26.51 12.82
C VAL A 34 16.77 -25.59 13.91
N PRO A 35 16.68 -24.26 13.65
CA PRO A 35 16.15 -23.30 14.61
C PRO A 35 14.66 -23.50 14.87
N GLU A 36 14.12 -22.77 15.84
CA GLU A 36 12.68 -22.68 16.08
C GLU A 36 11.95 -22.14 14.84
N HIS A 37 10.76 -22.67 14.57
CA HIS A 37 9.95 -22.35 13.39
C HIS A 37 10.61 -22.71 12.04
N HIS A 38 11.60 -23.59 12.04
CA HIS A 38 12.22 -24.11 10.82
C HIS A 38 12.01 -25.61 10.70
N GLN A 39 12.07 -26.10 9.47
CA GLN A 39 12.07 -27.51 9.15
C GLN A 39 13.36 -27.86 8.40
N GLY A 40 14.07 -28.85 8.89
CA GLY A 40 15.30 -29.37 8.27
C GLY A 40 14.99 -30.50 7.30
N LEU A 41 15.68 -30.51 6.16
CA LEU A 41 15.71 -31.61 5.20
C LEU A 41 17.13 -32.11 5.12
N VAL A 42 17.29 -33.42 5.17
CA VAL A 42 18.59 -34.10 5.05
C VAL A 42 18.52 -35.11 3.91
N TYR A 43 19.55 -35.15 3.12
CA TYR A 43 19.75 -36.08 2.03
C TYR A 43 21.02 -36.93 2.34
N ILE A 44 20.87 -38.22 2.41
CA ILE A 44 21.99 -39.16 2.57
C ILE A 44 22.11 -39.93 1.27
N ASP A 45 23.26 -39.83 0.60
CA ASP A 45 23.52 -40.41 -0.72
C ASP A 45 22.42 -40.07 -1.74
N ASN A 46 21.99 -38.80 -1.73
CA ASN A 46 20.88 -38.24 -2.55
C ASN A 46 19.49 -38.81 -2.21
N VAL A 47 19.35 -39.58 -1.12
CA VAL A 47 18.03 -40.06 -0.66
C VAL A 47 17.54 -39.15 0.45
N GLN A 48 16.36 -38.56 0.25
CA GLN A 48 15.72 -37.69 1.23
C GLN A 48 15.35 -38.50 2.48
N GLN A 49 15.74 -38.02 3.64
CA GLN A 49 15.38 -38.55 4.94
C GLN A 49 14.09 -37.89 5.47
N PRO A 50 13.44 -38.48 6.50
CA PRO A 50 12.31 -37.81 7.15
C PRO A 50 12.68 -36.39 7.60
N PRO A 51 11.73 -35.42 7.48
CA PRO A 51 11.98 -34.04 7.87
C PRO A 51 12.39 -33.91 9.33
N LEU A 52 13.38 -33.08 9.61
CA LEU A 52 13.87 -32.80 10.95
C LEU A 52 13.07 -31.65 11.59
N THR A 53 12.70 -31.85 12.84
CA THR A 53 12.13 -30.81 13.69
C THR A 53 13.23 -29.94 14.32
N GLN A 54 12.85 -28.94 15.11
CA GLN A 54 13.77 -28.09 15.85
C GLN A 54 14.79 -28.94 16.64
N GLY A 55 16.08 -28.62 16.50
CA GLY A 55 17.15 -29.29 17.17
C GLY A 55 18.49 -29.22 16.44
N ARG A 56 19.47 -29.85 17.03
CA ARG A 56 20.79 -30.01 16.44
C ARG A 56 21.03 -31.49 16.16
N TYR A 57 21.34 -31.80 14.90
CA TYR A 57 21.54 -33.17 14.41
C TYR A 57 22.93 -33.30 13.84
N HIS A 58 23.54 -34.49 14.02
CA HIS A 58 24.90 -34.77 13.60
C HIS A 58 24.91 -36.07 12.79
N TYR A 59 25.59 -36.05 11.65
CA TYR A 59 25.68 -37.16 10.71
C TYR A 59 27.16 -37.44 10.39
N TRP A 60 27.55 -38.68 10.39
CA TRP A 60 28.89 -39.06 9.94
C TRP A 60 28.97 -38.92 8.42
N LEU A 61 30.11 -38.41 7.93
CA LEU A 61 30.43 -38.33 6.50
C LEU A 61 31.23 -39.55 6.01
N VAL A 62 31.38 -40.56 6.83
CA VAL A 62 32.17 -41.79 6.50
C VAL A 62 31.37 -42.62 5.52
N ASN A 63 31.92 -42.82 4.32
CA ASN A 63 31.31 -43.57 3.21
C ASN A 63 29.91 -43.15 2.80
N GLN A 64 29.52 -41.93 3.08
CA GLN A 64 28.22 -41.39 2.67
C GLN A 64 28.32 -39.86 2.43
N THR A 65 27.48 -39.36 1.53
CA THR A 65 27.34 -37.94 1.26
C THR A 65 26.12 -37.44 2.02
N VAL A 66 26.28 -36.38 2.81
CA VAL A 66 25.16 -35.77 3.54
C VAL A 66 24.98 -34.32 3.05
N GLY A 67 23.81 -34.03 2.49
CA GLY A 67 23.35 -32.68 2.16
C GLY A 67 22.24 -32.26 3.12
N SER A 68 22.10 -30.99 3.37
CA SER A 68 21.00 -30.48 4.20
C SER A 68 20.48 -29.14 3.66
N GLN A 69 19.18 -28.90 3.86
CA GLN A 69 18.49 -27.65 3.61
C GLN A 69 17.61 -27.33 4.82
N VAL A 70 17.41 -26.07 5.11
CA VAL A 70 16.56 -25.64 6.23
C VAL A 70 15.58 -24.60 5.70
N ALA A 71 14.28 -24.86 5.87
CA ALA A 71 13.21 -23.95 5.48
C ALA A 71 12.70 -23.19 6.70
N ASP A 72 12.52 -21.89 6.57
CA ASP A 72 11.81 -21.06 7.54
C ASP A 72 10.29 -21.17 7.27
N LEU A 73 9.52 -21.60 8.26
CA LEU A 73 8.07 -21.81 8.16
C LEU A 73 7.26 -20.56 8.51
N ARG A 74 7.93 -19.49 8.94
CA ARG A 74 7.28 -18.21 9.23
C ARG A 74 6.83 -17.53 7.95
N LEU A 75 5.99 -16.50 8.11
CA LEU A 75 5.59 -15.65 7.01
C LEU A 75 6.82 -14.92 6.45
N GLN A 76 7.04 -15.06 5.17
CA GLN A 76 8.15 -14.46 4.42
C GLN A 76 7.61 -13.49 3.39
N THR A 77 8.45 -12.56 2.97
CA THR A 77 8.10 -11.54 1.99
C THR A 77 9.00 -11.64 0.78
N CYS A 78 8.39 -11.74 -0.40
CA CYS A 78 9.04 -11.61 -1.69
C CYS A 78 8.69 -10.25 -2.28
N GLU A 79 9.67 -9.41 -2.58
CA GLU A 79 9.47 -8.08 -3.13
C GLU A 79 10.10 -7.95 -4.52
N VAL A 80 9.32 -7.47 -5.48
CA VAL A 80 9.78 -7.09 -6.83
C VAL A 80 9.75 -5.57 -6.93
N SER A 81 10.92 -4.96 -7.01
CA SER A 81 11.06 -3.51 -7.04
C SER A 81 11.47 -2.99 -8.41
N GLY A 82 10.97 -1.80 -8.77
CA GLY A 82 11.43 -1.04 -9.93
C GLY A 82 11.12 -1.66 -11.28
N GLN A 83 10.10 -2.54 -11.36
CA GLN A 83 9.70 -3.16 -12.62
C GLN A 83 9.09 -2.11 -13.56
N GLU A 84 9.76 -1.83 -14.69
CA GLU A 84 9.20 -0.98 -15.75
C GLU A 84 8.19 -1.79 -16.60
N LEU A 85 6.98 -1.27 -16.71
CA LEU A 85 5.86 -1.92 -17.35
C LEU A 85 5.10 -0.93 -18.22
N LEU A 86 4.45 -1.45 -19.27
CA LEU A 86 3.63 -0.65 -20.17
C LEU A 86 2.16 -1.01 -19.91
N THR A 87 1.33 0.01 -19.69
CA THR A 87 -0.11 -0.13 -19.52
C THR A 87 -0.81 -0.36 -20.87
N GLU A 88 -2.11 -0.70 -20.86
CA GLU A 88 -2.91 -0.88 -22.07
C GLU A 88 -2.89 0.37 -22.97
N ASP A 89 -2.96 1.56 -22.36
CA ASP A 89 -2.90 2.88 -23.01
C ASP A 89 -1.47 3.35 -23.32
N LYS A 90 -0.48 2.42 -23.27
CA LYS A 90 0.93 2.63 -23.65
C LYS A 90 1.67 3.66 -22.79
N VAL A 91 1.25 3.85 -21.57
CA VAL A 91 1.98 4.64 -20.58
C VAL A 91 2.98 3.75 -19.85
N THR A 92 4.25 4.16 -19.83
CA THR A 92 5.29 3.46 -19.05
C THR A 92 5.15 3.81 -17.57
N VAL A 93 5.07 2.78 -16.72
CA VAL A 93 5.01 2.92 -15.26
C VAL A 93 6.06 2.05 -14.61
N ARG A 94 6.52 2.42 -13.42
CA ARG A 94 7.31 1.56 -12.54
C ARG A 94 6.44 1.09 -11.40
N ALA A 95 6.39 -0.22 -11.19
CA ALA A 95 5.64 -0.82 -10.10
C ALA A 95 6.56 -1.53 -9.12
N ASN A 96 6.26 -1.39 -7.83
CA ASN A 96 6.81 -2.16 -6.73
C ASN A 96 5.72 -3.08 -6.19
N VAL A 97 6.02 -4.35 -6.07
CA VAL A 97 5.06 -5.39 -5.68
C VAL A 97 5.61 -6.20 -4.53
N VAL A 98 4.74 -6.57 -3.62
CA VAL A 98 5.06 -7.38 -2.45
C VAL A 98 4.13 -8.59 -2.43
N CYS A 99 4.71 -9.75 -2.13
CA CYS A 99 3.98 -10.99 -1.93
C CYS A 99 4.41 -11.60 -0.59
N ASN A 100 3.45 -11.84 0.29
CA ASN A 100 3.65 -12.52 1.55
C ASN A 100 3.27 -13.99 1.40
N TYR A 101 4.17 -14.88 1.72
CA TYR A 101 3.99 -16.32 1.60
C TYR A 101 4.54 -17.06 2.80
N ARG A 102 4.10 -18.29 3.00
CA ARG A 102 4.56 -19.19 4.07
C ARG A 102 4.82 -20.56 3.49
N ILE A 103 5.92 -21.17 3.88
CA ILE A 103 6.21 -22.56 3.55
C ILE A 103 5.42 -23.45 4.51
N THR A 104 4.56 -24.32 3.96
CA THR A 104 3.72 -25.27 4.72
C THR A 104 4.27 -26.68 4.68
N ASP A 105 5.00 -27.03 3.62
CA ASP A 105 5.57 -28.36 3.39
C ASP A 105 6.96 -28.20 2.72
N ALA A 106 8.02 -28.15 3.51
CA ALA A 106 9.38 -27.95 3.01
C ALA A 106 9.84 -29.02 2.01
N PRO A 107 9.57 -30.32 2.21
CA PRO A 107 9.83 -31.35 1.21
C PRO A 107 9.28 -31.05 -0.17
N LYS A 108 8.01 -30.66 -0.27
CA LYS A 108 7.37 -30.31 -1.55
C LYS A 108 7.89 -29.03 -2.13
N TRP A 109 8.18 -28.04 -1.27
CA TRP A 109 8.75 -26.76 -1.66
C TRP A 109 10.07 -26.93 -2.41
N PHE A 110 10.98 -27.73 -1.90
CA PHE A 110 12.30 -27.97 -2.52
C PHE A 110 12.31 -29.06 -3.60
N ALA A 111 11.26 -29.90 -3.72
CA ALA A 111 11.24 -30.99 -4.68
C ALA A 111 11.02 -30.55 -6.12
N GLN A 112 10.28 -29.45 -6.35
CA GLN A 112 9.85 -29.05 -7.70
C GLN A 112 10.82 -28.12 -8.41
N HIS A 113 11.51 -27.27 -7.67
CA HIS A 113 12.38 -26.23 -8.22
C HIS A 113 13.72 -26.20 -7.48
N GLN A 114 14.79 -25.99 -8.21
CA GLN A 114 16.13 -25.83 -7.64
C GLN A 114 16.20 -24.61 -6.70
N SER A 115 15.53 -23.52 -7.08
CA SER A 115 15.41 -22.28 -6.32
C SER A 115 13.93 -21.85 -6.31
N PRO A 116 13.11 -22.38 -5.38
CA PRO A 116 11.68 -22.07 -5.35
C PRO A 116 11.37 -20.59 -5.12
N GLU A 117 12.22 -19.90 -4.36
CA GLU A 117 12.11 -18.46 -4.10
C GLU A 117 12.33 -17.63 -5.38
N GLU A 118 13.34 -17.99 -6.18
CA GLU A 118 13.58 -17.34 -7.49
C GLU A 118 12.44 -17.64 -8.48
N TYR A 119 11.87 -18.83 -8.40
CA TYR A 119 10.70 -19.18 -9.20
C TYR A 119 9.51 -18.29 -8.82
N LEU A 120 9.19 -18.17 -7.53
CA LEU A 120 8.12 -17.30 -7.03
C LEU A 120 8.37 -15.83 -7.44
N TYR A 121 9.60 -15.36 -7.33
CA TYR A 121 9.98 -14.01 -7.76
C TYR A 121 9.68 -13.78 -9.26
N ARG A 122 10.04 -14.73 -10.14
CA ARG A 122 9.75 -14.64 -11.58
C ARG A 122 8.26 -14.69 -11.88
N GLU A 123 7.52 -15.58 -11.20
CA GLU A 123 6.07 -15.63 -11.39
C GLU A 123 5.37 -14.35 -10.93
N LEU A 124 5.87 -13.73 -9.85
CA LEU A 124 5.39 -12.41 -9.41
C LEU A 124 5.67 -11.32 -10.46
N GLN A 125 6.85 -11.34 -11.10
CA GLN A 125 7.17 -10.42 -12.21
C GLN A 125 6.23 -10.64 -13.42
N PHE A 126 5.92 -11.89 -13.76
CA PHE A 126 5.02 -12.17 -14.87
C PHE A 126 3.57 -11.78 -14.55
N ALA A 127 3.12 -12.05 -13.33
CA ALA A 127 1.79 -11.70 -12.88
C ALA A 127 1.56 -10.18 -12.90
N ILE A 128 2.48 -9.39 -12.36
CA ILE A 128 2.34 -7.92 -12.37
C ILE A 128 2.42 -7.34 -13.79
N ARG A 129 3.27 -7.90 -14.66
CA ARG A 129 3.33 -7.49 -16.06
C ARG A 129 2.01 -7.74 -16.78
N ALA A 130 1.41 -8.92 -16.58
CA ALA A 130 0.13 -9.26 -17.19
C ALA A 130 -0.99 -8.36 -16.64
N LEU A 131 -1.02 -8.13 -15.33
CA LEU A 131 -2.02 -7.31 -14.66
C LEU A 131 -1.98 -5.85 -15.14
N ILE A 132 -0.81 -5.23 -15.12
CA ILE A 132 -0.64 -3.82 -15.53
C ILE A 132 -0.86 -3.67 -17.03
N GLY A 133 -0.36 -4.60 -17.85
CA GLY A 133 -0.50 -4.55 -19.30
C GLY A 133 -1.94 -4.71 -19.80
N SER A 134 -2.85 -5.25 -18.98
CA SER A 134 -4.26 -5.42 -19.30
C SER A 134 -5.17 -4.28 -18.86
N LYS A 135 -4.63 -3.27 -18.20
CA LYS A 135 -5.40 -2.16 -17.60
C LYS A 135 -4.92 -0.80 -18.08
N SER A 136 -5.86 0.14 -18.21
CA SER A 136 -5.54 1.54 -18.46
C SER A 136 -4.99 2.21 -17.20
N MET A 137 -4.26 3.30 -17.39
CA MET A 137 -3.70 4.10 -16.32
C MET A 137 -4.76 4.58 -15.31
N ASP A 138 -5.90 5.05 -15.81
CA ASP A 138 -6.99 5.52 -14.96
C ASP A 138 -7.54 4.40 -14.08
N THR A 139 -7.69 3.20 -14.62
CA THR A 139 -8.15 2.02 -13.87
C THR A 139 -7.15 1.63 -12.79
N LEU A 140 -5.84 1.66 -13.09
CA LEU A 140 -4.78 1.34 -12.14
C LEU A 140 -4.73 2.31 -10.95
N LEU A 141 -5.06 3.58 -11.18
CA LEU A 141 -5.08 4.60 -10.12
C LEU A 141 -6.38 4.60 -9.31
N ALA A 142 -7.51 4.20 -9.93
CA ALA A 142 -8.83 4.23 -9.31
C ALA A 142 -9.10 3.04 -8.40
N ASP A 143 -8.67 1.83 -8.77
CA ASP A 143 -9.03 0.57 -8.06
C ASP A 143 -7.81 -0.20 -7.57
N LYS A 144 -7.20 0.29 -6.49
CA LYS A 144 -6.06 -0.38 -5.86
C LYS A 144 -6.43 -1.72 -5.20
N GLN A 145 -7.61 -1.81 -4.59
CA GLN A 145 -8.04 -3.05 -3.91
C GLN A 145 -8.35 -4.17 -4.90
N GLY A 146 -8.96 -3.84 -6.03
CA GLY A 146 -9.19 -4.78 -7.11
C GLY A 146 -7.88 -5.33 -7.67
N LEU A 147 -6.86 -4.48 -7.83
CA LEU A 147 -5.52 -4.89 -8.27
C LEU A 147 -4.87 -5.90 -7.32
N ASP A 148 -4.91 -5.66 -6.01
CA ASP A 148 -4.31 -6.54 -5.01
C ASP A 148 -5.04 -7.90 -4.97
N THR A 149 -6.36 -7.89 -5.08
CA THR A 149 -7.17 -9.12 -5.11
C THR A 149 -6.86 -9.96 -6.35
N GLU A 150 -6.79 -9.33 -7.52
CA GLU A 150 -6.50 -9.99 -8.79
C GLU A 150 -5.06 -10.52 -8.82
N LEU A 151 -4.09 -9.74 -8.36
CA LEU A 151 -2.69 -10.17 -8.24
C LEU A 151 -2.56 -11.38 -7.31
N THR A 152 -3.21 -11.33 -6.14
CA THR A 152 -3.21 -12.45 -5.19
C THR A 152 -3.78 -13.71 -5.83
N ALA A 153 -4.87 -13.61 -6.59
CA ALA A 153 -5.48 -14.74 -7.28
C ALA A 153 -4.55 -15.32 -8.36
N LEU A 154 -3.89 -14.47 -9.16
CA LEU A 154 -2.94 -14.87 -10.19
C LEU A 154 -1.74 -15.62 -9.60
N ILE A 155 -1.18 -15.14 -8.49
CA ILE A 155 -0.03 -15.77 -7.85
C ILE A 155 -0.42 -17.07 -7.15
N ARG A 156 -1.58 -17.14 -6.47
CA ARG A 156 -2.08 -18.37 -5.84
C ARG A 156 -2.22 -19.52 -6.83
N ALA A 157 -2.58 -19.23 -8.09
CA ALA A 157 -2.69 -20.25 -9.13
C ALA A 157 -1.34 -20.81 -9.58
N LYS A 158 -0.23 -20.13 -9.28
CA LYS A 158 1.12 -20.44 -9.77
C LYS A 158 2.13 -20.74 -8.69
N VAL A 159 1.74 -20.62 -7.42
CA VAL A 159 2.64 -20.88 -6.29
C VAL A 159 3.14 -22.33 -6.31
N PRO A 160 4.44 -22.60 -6.05
CA PRO A 160 4.97 -23.95 -5.92
C PRO A 160 4.23 -24.74 -4.83
N GLN A 161 4.10 -26.05 -5.02
CA GLN A 161 3.55 -26.90 -3.97
C GLN A 161 4.42 -26.81 -2.70
N GLY A 162 3.77 -26.80 -1.55
CA GLY A 162 4.44 -26.68 -0.26
C GLY A 162 4.58 -25.26 0.26
N ALA A 163 4.00 -24.28 -0.44
CA ALA A 163 3.82 -22.93 0.09
C ALA A 163 2.39 -22.42 -0.14
N GLU A 164 2.00 -21.47 0.68
CA GLU A 164 0.73 -20.76 0.60
C GLU A 164 0.98 -19.25 0.51
N ILE A 165 0.23 -18.59 -0.39
CA ILE A 165 0.23 -17.14 -0.50
C ILE A 165 -0.81 -16.57 0.48
N ASP A 166 -0.34 -15.79 1.42
CA ASP A 166 -1.18 -15.03 2.34
C ASP A 166 -1.82 -13.85 1.61
N SER A 167 -0.99 -12.98 1.08
CA SER A 167 -1.39 -11.79 0.35
C SER A 167 -0.36 -11.40 -0.70
N ALA A 168 -0.83 -10.78 -1.78
CA ALA A 168 0.03 -10.09 -2.73
C ALA A 168 -0.60 -8.75 -3.09
N GLY A 169 0.21 -7.72 -3.25
CA GLY A 169 -0.30 -6.38 -3.54
C GLY A 169 0.73 -5.48 -4.21
N VAL A 170 0.20 -4.42 -4.83
CA VAL A 170 1.01 -3.37 -5.45
C VAL A 170 1.32 -2.32 -4.40
N LYS A 171 2.58 -2.26 -3.97
CA LYS A 171 3.07 -1.30 -2.98
C LYS A 171 3.00 0.13 -3.50
N ASP A 172 3.58 0.34 -4.69
CA ASP A 172 3.65 1.65 -5.34
C ASP A 172 3.55 1.51 -6.85
N ILE A 173 2.92 2.52 -7.49
CA ILE A 173 2.99 2.77 -8.93
C ILE A 173 3.64 4.14 -9.13
N ILE A 174 4.83 4.17 -9.71
CA ILE A 174 5.61 5.37 -9.95
C ILE A 174 5.44 5.78 -11.41
N LEU A 175 4.97 6.99 -11.63
CA LEU A 175 4.76 7.59 -12.94
C LEU A 175 6.01 8.36 -13.38
N PRO A 176 6.35 8.35 -14.67
CA PRO A 176 7.32 9.28 -15.24
C PRO A 176 6.93 10.73 -14.94
N GLY A 177 7.95 11.60 -14.74
CA GLY A 177 7.71 12.99 -14.32
C GLY A 177 6.82 13.78 -15.28
N GLU A 178 6.95 13.56 -16.59
CA GLU A 178 6.13 14.18 -17.63
C GLU A 178 4.65 13.81 -17.49
N ILE A 179 4.35 12.52 -17.36
CA ILE A 179 2.99 12.01 -17.19
C ILE A 179 2.38 12.53 -15.88
N ARG A 180 3.16 12.51 -14.80
CA ARG A 180 2.73 13.08 -13.50
C ARG A 180 2.35 14.55 -13.64
N SER A 181 3.13 15.37 -14.37
CA SER A 181 2.85 16.78 -14.55
C SER A 181 1.55 17.01 -15.35
N ILE A 182 1.29 16.19 -16.37
CA ILE A 182 0.05 16.26 -17.17
C ILE A 182 -1.14 15.89 -16.29
N LEU A 183 -1.10 14.78 -15.57
CA LEU A 183 -2.18 14.37 -14.67
C LEU A 183 -2.45 15.39 -13.57
N THR A 184 -1.41 15.99 -12.99
CA THR A 184 -1.58 17.06 -11.99
C THR A 184 -2.36 18.24 -12.58
N ARG A 185 -2.02 18.68 -13.80
CA ARG A 185 -2.73 19.78 -14.49
C ARG A 185 -4.20 19.44 -14.77
N VAL A 186 -4.48 18.20 -15.19
CA VAL A 186 -5.87 17.75 -15.42
C VAL A 186 -6.65 17.80 -14.11
N VAL A 187 -6.11 17.23 -13.03
CA VAL A 187 -6.77 17.23 -11.71
C VAL A 187 -6.96 18.65 -11.19
N GLU A 188 -5.99 19.55 -11.36
CA GLU A 188 -6.10 20.95 -10.98
C GLU A 188 -7.21 21.66 -11.77
N ALA A 189 -7.30 21.42 -13.07
CA ALA A 189 -8.35 21.98 -13.92
C ALA A 189 -9.74 21.45 -13.51
N GLU A 190 -9.89 20.16 -13.25
CA GLU A 190 -11.14 19.57 -12.76
C GLU A 190 -11.56 20.13 -11.40
N LYS A 191 -10.63 20.23 -10.46
CA LYS A 191 -10.88 20.80 -9.12
C LYS A 191 -11.27 22.28 -9.21
N SER A 192 -10.61 23.04 -10.08
CA SER A 192 -10.95 24.45 -10.34
C SER A 192 -12.35 24.58 -10.94
N ALA A 193 -12.71 23.72 -11.91
CA ALA A 193 -14.05 23.71 -12.50
C ALA A 193 -15.12 23.34 -11.46
N GLN A 194 -14.86 22.34 -10.59
CA GLN A 194 -15.75 21.98 -9.49
C GLN A 194 -15.93 23.15 -8.50
N ALA A 195 -14.84 23.79 -8.09
CA ALA A 195 -14.89 24.95 -7.20
C ALA A 195 -15.70 26.11 -7.80
N ASN A 196 -15.50 26.41 -9.09
CA ASN A 196 -16.26 27.43 -9.80
C ASN A 196 -17.77 27.09 -9.90
N ASN A 197 -18.12 25.80 -10.09
CA ASN A 197 -19.53 25.39 -10.11
C ASN A 197 -20.18 25.56 -8.73
N ILE A 198 -19.47 25.18 -7.65
CA ILE A 198 -19.95 25.40 -6.28
C ILE A 198 -20.14 26.89 -6.04
N ARG A 199 -19.14 27.72 -6.34
CA ARG A 199 -19.21 29.16 -6.18
C ARG A 199 -20.42 29.79 -6.91
N ARG A 200 -20.65 29.42 -8.18
CA ARG A 200 -21.81 29.90 -8.95
C ARG A 200 -23.14 29.48 -8.34
N ARG A 201 -23.22 28.25 -7.80
CA ARG A 201 -24.43 27.78 -7.10
C ARG A 201 -24.69 28.59 -5.83
N GLU A 202 -23.65 28.84 -5.04
CA GLU A 202 -23.73 29.66 -3.82
C GLU A 202 -24.11 31.11 -4.15
N GLU A 203 -23.48 31.73 -5.17
CA GLU A 203 -23.83 33.06 -5.63
C GLU A 203 -25.29 33.14 -6.11
N THR A 204 -25.77 32.13 -6.84
CA THR A 204 -27.17 32.05 -7.29
C THR A 204 -28.12 31.88 -6.09
N ALA A 205 -27.79 31.04 -5.12
CA ALA A 205 -28.57 30.83 -3.92
C ALA A 205 -28.63 32.09 -3.06
N ALA A 206 -27.50 32.80 -2.91
CA ALA A 206 -27.41 34.06 -2.20
C ALA A 206 -28.27 35.16 -2.89
N THR A 207 -28.18 35.26 -4.22
CA THR A 207 -29.00 36.22 -4.99
C THR A 207 -30.50 35.95 -4.87
N ARG A 208 -30.91 34.66 -4.94
CA ARG A 208 -32.31 34.26 -4.71
C ARG A 208 -32.76 34.60 -3.30
N SER A 209 -31.93 34.33 -2.28
CA SER A 209 -32.21 34.68 -0.90
C SER A 209 -32.41 36.19 -0.71
N LEU A 210 -31.53 36.99 -1.33
CA LEU A 210 -31.64 38.45 -1.31
C LEU A 210 -32.95 38.96 -1.99
N LEU A 211 -33.31 38.37 -3.16
CA LEU A 211 -34.55 38.72 -3.85
C LEU A 211 -35.78 38.37 -3.02
N ASN A 212 -35.79 37.18 -2.37
CA ASN A 212 -36.88 36.80 -1.48
C ASN A 212 -36.97 37.72 -0.27
N THR A 213 -35.83 38.09 0.30
CA THR A 213 -35.78 39.05 1.41
C THR A 213 -36.30 40.42 1.00
N ALA A 214 -35.92 40.93 -0.19
CA ALA A 214 -36.40 42.21 -0.74
C ALA A 214 -37.92 42.17 -0.93
N ARG A 215 -38.47 41.04 -1.49
CA ARG A 215 -39.92 40.89 -1.68
C ARG A 215 -40.69 40.92 -0.35
N VAL A 216 -40.21 40.24 0.66
CA VAL A 216 -40.82 40.26 2.01
C VAL A 216 -40.77 41.67 2.62
N MET A 217 -39.73 42.44 2.36
CA MET A 217 -39.60 43.82 2.83
C MET A 217 -40.54 44.79 2.09
N GLU A 218 -40.78 44.58 0.78
CA GLU A 218 -41.77 45.35 0.03
C GLU A 218 -43.20 45.15 0.55
N GLU A 219 -43.54 43.89 0.93
CA GLU A 219 -44.85 43.55 1.43
C GLU A 219 -45.05 43.97 2.91
N ASN A 220 -43.97 44.21 3.66
CA ASN A 220 -44.00 44.53 5.09
C ASN A 220 -43.11 45.70 5.47
N PRO A 221 -43.69 46.95 5.56
CA PRO A 221 -42.95 48.17 5.91
C PRO A 221 -42.23 48.07 7.29
N THR A 222 -42.77 47.29 8.23
CA THR A 222 -42.18 47.10 9.56
C THR A 222 -40.87 46.31 9.42
N ALA A 223 -40.84 45.25 8.58
CA ALA A 223 -39.63 44.48 8.31
C ALA A 223 -38.54 45.32 7.64
N LEU A 224 -38.92 46.19 6.71
CA LEU A 224 -38.01 47.14 6.07
C LEU A 224 -37.34 48.04 7.13
N ARG A 225 -38.13 48.60 8.06
CA ARG A 225 -37.64 49.50 9.10
C ARG A 225 -36.67 48.80 10.08
N LEU A 226 -36.99 47.54 10.45
CA LEU A 226 -36.08 46.73 11.27
C LEU A 226 -34.75 46.49 10.57
N LYS A 227 -34.77 46.21 9.26
CA LYS A 227 -33.54 45.96 8.48
C LYS A 227 -32.70 47.21 8.31
N GLU A 228 -33.32 48.37 8.17
CA GLU A 228 -32.63 49.66 8.17
C GLU A 228 -31.90 49.90 9.49
N LEU A 229 -32.55 49.63 10.62
CA LEU A 229 -31.94 49.73 11.96
C LEU A 229 -30.79 48.77 12.14
N GLU A 230 -30.94 47.50 11.75
CA GLU A 230 -29.87 46.49 11.78
C GLU A 230 -28.64 46.93 10.92
N THR A 231 -28.92 47.54 9.76
CA THR A 231 -27.85 48.01 8.86
C THR A 231 -27.13 49.21 9.50
N LEU A 232 -27.87 50.09 10.15
CA LEU A 232 -27.30 51.22 10.90
C LEU A 232 -26.43 50.74 12.06
N GLU A 233 -26.90 49.72 12.81
CA GLU A 233 -26.12 49.08 13.91
C GLU A 233 -24.79 48.55 13.38
N LYS A 234 -24.80 47.76 12.29
CA LYS A 234 -23.58 47.24 11.65
C LYS A 234 -22.63 48.32 11.11
N VAL A 235 -23.17 49.44 10.67
CA VAL A 235 -22.36 50.59 10.23
C VAL A 235 -21.74 51.28 11.42
N THR A 236 -22.51 51.43 12.54
CA THR A 236 -22.01 52.08 13.79
C THR A 236 -20.95 51.26 14.48
N GLU A 237 -21.03 49.92 14.41
CA GLU A 237 -19.99 49.02 14.94
C GLU A 237 -18.60 49.22 14.29
N LYS A 238 -18.59 49.67 13.03
CA LYS A 238 -17.36 49.89 12.23
C LYS A 238 -16.84 51.33 12.24
N ILE A 239 -17.54 52.25 12.86
CA ILE A 239 -17.20 53.68 12.86
C ILE A 239 -17.13 54.20 14.31
N ASP A 240 -15.96 54.63 14.71
CA ASP A 240 -15.68 55.11 16.09
C ASP A 240 -16.50 56.39 16.48
N LYS A 241 -17.00 57.15 15.49
CA LYS A 241 -17.75 58.37 15.78
C LYS A 241 -18.72 58.71 14.64
N ILE A 242 -20.03 58.73 14.93
CA ILE A 242 -21.06 59.19 14.03
C ILE A 242 -21.70 60.44 14.60
N SER A 243 -21.66 61.55 13.86
CA SER A 243 -22.37 62.81 14.19
C SER A 243 -23.65 62.88 13.34
N VAL A 244 -24.80 62.77 14.00
CA VAL A 244 -26.10 62.81 13.33
C VAL A 244 -26.69 64.22 13.42
N TYR A 245 -26.76 64.92 12.28
CA TYR A 245 -27.39 66.22 12.21
C TYR A 245 -28.80 66.06 11.59
N GLY A 246 -29.84 66.40 12.33
CA GLY A 246 -31.20 66.41 11.81
C GLY A 246 -32.08 65.20 12.07
N GLY A 247 -31.70 64.33 13.02
CA GLY A 247 -32.45 63.13 13.38
C GLY A 247 -32.24 61.95 12.45
N LEU A 248 -32.70 60.76 12.83
CA LEU A 248 -32.58 59.50 12.09
C LEU A 248 -33.19 59.55 10.70
N ASP A 249 -34.28 60.29 10.50
CA ASP A 249 -34.94 60.45 9.20
C ASP A 249 -34.10 61.26 8.19
N GLY A 250 -33.24 62.20 8.65
CA GLY A 250 -32.33 62.94 7.80
C GLY A 250 -31.19 62.10 7.25
N VAL A 251 -30.66 61.18 8.05
CA VAL A 251 -29.59 60.23 7.62
C VAL A 251 -30.11 59.20 6.64
N LEU A 252 -31.32 58.68 6.85
CA LEU A 252 -31.97 57.71 5.96
C LEU A 252 -32.32 58.32 4.61
N LYS A 253 -32.84 59.55 4.60
CA LYS A 253 -33.11 60.30 3.32
C LYS A 253 -31.83 60.67 2.58
N GLY A 254 -30.74 60.97 3.29
CA GLY A 254 -29.43 61.23 2.68
C GLY A 254 -28.82 60.03 1.99
N LEU A 255 -28.94 58.81 2.58
CA LEU A 255 -28.49 57.56 2.00
C LEU A 255 -29.30 57.10 0.77
N ILE A 256 -30.62 57.39 0.77
CA ILE A 256 -31.52 57.05 -0.37
C ILE A 256 -31.26 57.99 -1.57
N ASN A 257 -30.87 59.23 -1.35
CA ASN A 257 -30.60 60.20 -2.43
C ASN A 257 -29.26 59.98 -3.15
N ILE A 258 -28.37 59.16 -2.65
CA ILE A 258 -27.10 58.81 -3.33
C ILE A 258 -27.32 57.81 -4.49
N GLN A 259 -28.50 57.22 -4.61
CA GLN A 259 -28.79 56.18 -5.62
C GLN A 259 -29.56 56.68 -6.87
N GLN A 260 -29.73 57.97 -7.10
CA GLN A 260 -30.23 58.43 -8.41
C GLN A 260 -29.09 59.08 -9.21
N PRO A 261 -28.44 58.37 -10.14
CA PRO A 261 -27.68 59.05 -11.19
C PRO A 261 -28.66 59.70 -12.13
N LYS A 262 -28.37 60.95 -12.47
CA LYS A 262 -28.99 61.65 -13.58
C LYS A 262 -28.73 60.97 -14.89
#